data_044ce005cc4f7acf04d1dcb119e8d2ef
#
_entry.id   044ce005cc4f7acf04d1dcb119e8d2ef
#
_cell.length_a   1.000
_cell.length_b   1.000
_cell.length_c   1.000
_cell.angle_alpha   90.00
_cell.angle_beta   90.00
_cell.angle_gamma   90.00
#
_symmetry.space_group_name_H-M   'P 1'
#
loop_
_entity.id
_entity.type
_entity.pdbx_description
1 polymer ?
#
loop_
_entity_poly.entity_id
_entity_poly.type
_entity_poly.pdbx_seq_one_letter_code
_entity_poly.pdbx_strand_id
1 'polypeptide(L)'
;MRDSSAVEQKLNQIISADKDKLLVVSDFDYTLSRFHDPEGKSCLTTHGVFDSAAWTVSQELGMILERLKEKYLPIEFDPHITVAEKIPHMEDWWRTSHEHIIKTGFTKKMIQKFVAEAKLELKEGAEELMLMLRDHNVPLIIFSAGIGNVIDFFLRKELGRFPNNIHIVSNMMKYDENDVAVAFSEPLIHTFCKNSAVISRYGSLFSEISSRTCVLLMGDSLGDSKMDVGLECEQVALKIGFLNYNDETLLAKYLDGYDIVLLDDQTMHVPRLILNSIFETERDENLSCINCRLESKKKSHVATEEESVVVNNKVPNLR
;
A
#
# COMPACT_ATOMS: atom_id res chain seq x y z
N MET A 1 -13.07 -12.43 10.15
CA MET A 1 -12.97 -11.56 11.33
C MET A 1 -13.17 -12.39 12.58
N ARG A 2 -12.31 -12.22 13.61
CA ARG A 2 -12.47 -12.89 14.91
C ARG A 2 -13.39 -12.09 15.82
N ASP A 3 -13.28 -10.77 15.81
CA ASP A 3 -14.08 -9.85 16.60
C ASP A 3 -14.69 -8.77 15.70
N SER A 4 -15.95 -8.96 15.32
CA SER A 4 -16.67 -8.03 14.46
C SER A 4 -16.95 -6.69 15.13
N SER A 5 -17.12 -6.67 16.45
CA SER A 5 -17.39 -5.43 17.20
C SER A 5 -16.14 -4.54 17.25
N ALA A 6 -14.97 -5.14 17.48
CA ALA A 6 -13.70 -4.40 17.45
C ALA A 6 -13.41 -3.84 16.04
N VAL A 7 -13.71 -4.61 14.99
CA VAL A 7 -13.55 -4.16 13.60
C VAL A 7 -14.50 -3.00 13.30
N GLU A 8 -15.77 -3.09 13.72
CA GLU A 8 -16.75 -2.01 13.56
C GLU A 8 -16.32 -0.72 14.28
N GLN A 9 -15.79 -0.82 15.50
CA GLN A 9 -15.26 0.33 16.23
C GLN A 9 -14.10 0.99 15.50
N LYS A 10 -13.12 0.20 15.00
CA LYS A 10 -12.00 0.73 14.21
C LYS A 10 -12.46 1.40 12.92
N LEU A 11 -13.40 0.78 12.20
CA LEU A 11 -14.01 1.36 10.99
C LEU A 11 -14.65 2.70 11.29
N ASN A 12 -15.49 2.79 12.34
CA ASN A 12 -16.15 4.02 12.73
C ASN A 12 -15.16 5.12 13.13
N GLN A 13 -14.05 4.77 13.81
CA GLN A 13 -12.99 5.71 14.13
C GLN A 13 -12.29 6.25 12.87
N ILE A 14 -11.96 5.38 11.91
CA ILE A 14 -11.31 5.78 10.66
C ILE A 14 -12.25 6.60 9.79
N ILE A 15 -13.53 6.20 9.67
CA ILE A 15 -14.55 6.93 8.92
C ILE A 15 -14.81 8.33 9.51
N SER A 16 -14.80 8.44 10.85
CA SER A 16 -14.99 9.72 11.54
C SER A 16 -13.74 10.61 11.55
N ALA A 17 -12.58 10.09 11.18
CA ALA A 17 -11.37 10.86 11.06
C ALA A 17 -11.32 11.57 9.70
N ASP A 18 -10.68 12.75 9.67
CA ASP A 18 -10.40 13.45 8.41
C ASP A 18 -9.48 12.58 7.53
N LYS A 19 -9.72 12.54 6.21
CA LYS A 19 -8.84 11.85 5.23
C LYS A 19 -7.38 12.29 5.34
N ASP A 20 -7.14 13.54 5.80
CA ASP A 20 -5.81 14.04 6.06
C ASP A 20 -5.11 13.33 7.22
N LYS A 21 -5.84 12.48 7.95
CA LYS A 21 -5.32 11.58 8.99
C LYS A 21 -5.11 10.15 8.50
N LEU A 22 -5.58 9.82 7.30
CA LEU A 22 -5.47 8.47 6.74
C LEU A 22 -4.13 8.24 6.07
N LEU A 23 -3.50 7.12 6.38
CA LEU A 23 -2.36 6.53 5.71
C LEU A 23 -2.73 5.13 5.25
N VAL A 24 -2.40 4.76 4.02
CA VAL A 24 -2.50 3.38 3.55
C VAL A 24 -1.11 2.78 3.46
N VAL A 25 -0.91 1.63 4.09
CA VAL A 25 0.33 0.84 4.03
C VAL A 25 -0.01 -0.52 3.44
N SER A 26 0.62 -0.89 2.35
CA SER A 26 0.36 -2.16 1.68
C SER A 26 1.65 -2.88 1.33
N ASP A 27 1.70 -4.19 1.52
CA ASP A 27 2.63 -5.03 0.79
C ASP A 27 2.28 -5.04 -0.70
N PHE A 28 3.19 -5.54 -1.54
CA PHE A 28 2.99 -5.61 -2.99
C PHE A 28 2.71 -7.03 -3.49
N ASP A 29 3.65 -7.96 -3.25
CA ASP A 29 3.57 -9.31 -3.78
C ASP A 29 2.40 -10.09 -3.16
N TYR A 30 1.46 -10.56 -3.99
CA TYR A 30 0.26 -11.29 -3.56
C TYR A 30 -0.72 -10.50 -2.67
N THR A 31 -0.42 -9.20 -2.44
CA THR A 31 -1.31 -8.25 -1.77
C THR A 31 -1.95 -7.30 -2.78
N LEU A 32 -1.18 -6.40 -3.40
CA LEU A 32 -1.63 -5.59 -4.54
C LEU A 32 -1.57 -6.38 -5.86
N SER A 33 -0.58 -7.26 -6.00
CA SER A 33 -0.51 -8.20 -7.13
C SER A 33 -1.31 -9.48 -6.86
N ARG A 34 -1.69 -10.18 -7.93
CA ARG A 34 -2.42 -11.44 -7.88
C ARG A 34 -1.52 -12.58 -7.41
N PHE A 35 -2.07 -13.49 -6.63
CA PHE A 35 -1.47 -14.78 -6.32
C PHE A 35 -1.64 -15.77 -7.49
N HIS A 36 -2.84 -15.80 -8.09
CA HIS A 36 -3.14 -16.56 -9.30
C HIS A 36 -4.05 -15.78 -10.26
N ASP A 37 -4.03 -16.16 -11.52
CA ASP A 37 -4.94 -15.62 -12.54
C ASP A 37 -6.36 -16.25 -12.43
N PRO A 38 -7.31 -15.80 -13.25
CA PRO A 38 -8.67 -16.35 -13.24
C PRO A 38 -8.74 -17.85 -13.58
N GLU A 39 -7.73 -18.39 -14.27
CA GLU A 39 -7.60 -19.79 -14.63
C GLU A 39 -6.94 -20.62 -13.50
N GLY A 40 -6.59 -20.01 -12.35
CA GLY A 40 -5.94 -20.65 -11.21
C GLY A 40 -4.44 -20.89 -11.38
N LYS A 41 -3.80 -20.30 -12.41
CA LYS A 41 -2.37 -20.42 -12.62
C LYS A 41 -1.62 -19.35 -11.83
N SER A 42 -0.61 -19.75 -11.06
CA SER A 42 0.20 -18.83 -10.24
C SER A 42 0.79 -17.66 -11.02
N CYS A 43 0.66 -16.47 -10.46
CA CYS A 43 1.34 -15.27 -10.92
C CYS A 43 2.72 -15.15 -10.26
N LEU A 44 3.59 -14.34 -10.86
CA LEU A 44 4.94 -14.13 -10.35
C LEU A 44 4.96 -13.07 -9.24
N THR A 45 5.88 -13.24 -8.30
CA THR A 45 6.32 -12.18 -7.39
C THR A 45 7.35 -11.28 -8.06
N THR A 46 7.72 -10.17 -7.45
CA THR A 46 8.80 -9.30 -7.92
C THR A 46 10.14 -10.03 -8.01
N HIS A 47 10.45 -10.91 -7.05
CA HIS A 47 11.59 -11.82 -7.15
C HIS A 47 11.41 -12.87 -8.25
N GLY A 48 10.22 -13.43 -8.40
CA GLY A 48 9.90 -14.41 -9.44
C GLY A 48 10.14 -13.90 -10.86
N VAL A 49 10.02 -12.57 -11.08
CA VAL A 49 10.41 -11.94 -12.36
C VAL A 49 11.89 -12.13 -12.63
N PHE A 50 12.75 -11.94 -11.61
CA PHE A 50 14.19 -12.17 -11.73
C PHE A 50 14.53 -13.65 -11.82
N ASP A 51 13.90 -14.51 -11.03
CA ASP A 51 14.12 -15.96 -11.09
C ASP A 51 13.81 -16.48 -12.50
N SER A 52 12.71 -16.03 -13.10
CA SER A 52 12.32 -16.40 -14.46
C SER A 52 13.31 -15.89 -15.51
N ALA A 53 13.75 -14.64 -15.38
CA ALA A 53 14.68 -14.00 -16.32
C ALA A 53 16.11 -14.50 -16.18
N ALA A 54 16.54 -14.89 -14.97
CA ALA A 54 17.88 -15.36 -14.69
C ALA A 54 18.28 -16.52 -15.60
N TRP A 55 17.41 -17.49 -15.79
CA TRP A 55 17.63 -18.64 -16.67
C TRP A 55 17.87 -18.27 -18.13
N THR A 56 17.27 -17.18 -18.60
CA THR A 56 17.44 -16.70 -19.99
C THR A 56 18.73 -15.89 -20.17
N VAL A 57 19.23 -15.26 -19.12
CA VAL A 57 20.43 -14.40 -19.15
C VAL A 57 21.68 -15.17 -18.76
N SER A 58 21.60 -15.98 -17.69
CA SER A 58 22.70 -16.75 -17.16
C SER A 58 22.17 -18.01 -16.45
N GLN A 59 22.45 -19.19 -17.01
CA GLN A 59 22.13 -20.45 -16.34
C GLN A 59 22.76 -20.56 -14.95
N GLU A 60 23.98 -20.01 -14.78
CA GLU A 60 24.65 -19.99 -13.49
C GLU A 60 23.86 -19.21 -12.46
N LEU A 61 23.39 -18.01 -12.81
CA LEU A 61 22.54 -17.20 -11.92
C LEU A 61 21.23 -17.94 -11.58
N GLY A 62 20.56 -18.50 -12.58
CA GLY A 62 19.33 -19.27 -12.37
C GLY A 62 19.54 -20.41 -11.34
N MET A 63 20.59 -21.22 -11.50
CA MET A 63 20.93 -22.28 -10.55
C MET A 63 21.25 -21.76 -9.16
N ILE A 64 21.91 -20.60 -9.05
CA ILE A 64 22.24 -20.01 -7.74
C ILE A 64 20.98 -19.56 -7.02
N LEU A 65 20.11 -18.80 -7.69
CA LEU A 65 18.87 -18.30 -7.10
C LEU A 65 17.93 -19.44 -6.68
N GLU A 66 17.84 -20.50 -7.51
CA GLU A 66 17.04 -21.68 -7.17
C GLU A 66 17.58 -22.40 -5.92
N ARG A 67 18.90 -22.62 -5.81
CA ARG A 67 19.52 -23.22 -4.62
C ARG A 67 19.33 -22.37 -3.36
N LEU A 68 19.41 -21.05 -3.48
CA LEU A 68 19.13 -20.14 -2.37
C LEU A 68 17.68 -20.27 -1.91
N LYS A 69 16.74 -20.30 -2.84
CA LYS A 69 15.33 -20.52 -2.57
C LYS A 69 15.07 -21.87 -1.89
N GLU A 70 15.61 -22.95 -2.42
CA GLU A 70 15.52 -24.29 -1.82
C GLU A 70 16.07 -24.34 -0.39
N LYS A 71 17.15 -23.61 -0.12
CA LYS A 71 17.79 -23.55 1.20
C LYS A 71 16.98 -22.76 2.21
N TYR A 72 16.49 -21.55 1.84
CA TYR A 72 15.98 -20.58 2.80
C TYR A 72 14.46 -20.54 2.90
N LEU A 73 13.73 -20.89 1.84
CA LEU A 73 12.27 -20.87 1.86
C LEU A 73 11.69 -21.81 2.95
N PRO A 74 12.21 -23.03 3.17
CA PRO A 74 11.75 -23.86 4.27
C PRO A 74 11.95 -23.22 5.65
N ILE A 75 13.06 -22.46 5.84
CA ILE A 75 13.34 -21.76 7.11
C ILE A 75 12.34 -20.60 7.32
N GLU A 76 12.02 -19.86 6.26
CA GLU A 76 11.07 -18.75 6.32
C GLU A 76 9.70 -19.23 6.82
N PHE A 77 9.23 -20.35 6.32
CA PHE A 77 7.89 -20.89 6.63
C PHE A 77 7.86 -21.86 7.83
N ASP A 78 9.01 -22.26 8.39
CA ASP A 78 9.03 -23.20 9.53
C ASP A 78 8.32 -22.57 10.76
N PRO A 79 7.21 -23.19 11.25
CA PRO A 79 6.49 -22.67 12.40
C PRO A 79 7.22 -22.88 13.75
N HIS A 80 8.28 -23.71 13.77
CA HIS A 80 9.04 -24.05 14.98
C HIS A 80 10.25 -23.16 15.20
N ILE A 81 10.68 -22.44 14.18
CA ILE A 81 11.80 -21.48 14.26
C ILE A 81 11.24 -20.09 14.62
N THR A 82 11.79 -19.45 15.64
CA THR A 82 11.36 -18.09 16.04
C THR A 82 11.74 -17.05 14.99
N VAL A 83 11.02 -15.93 14.95
CA VAL A 83 11.35 -14.81 14.05
C VAL A 83 12.78 -14.33 14.25
N ALA A 84 13.25 -14.24 15.52
CA ALA A 84 14.60 -13.82 15.82
C ALA A 84 15.68 -14.75 15.23
N GLU A 85 15.42 -16.05 15.22
CA GLU A 85 16.32 -17.04 14.62
C GLU A 85 16.25 -17.02 13.08
N LYS A 86 15.10 -16.66 12.50
CA LYS A 86 14.93 -16.54 11.03
C LYS A 86 15.65 -15.33 10.44
N ILE A 87 15.72 -14.21 11.15
CA ILE A 87 16.28 -12.95 10.65
C ILE A 87 17.67 -13.11 10.01
N PRO A 88 18.69 -13.74 10.65
CA PRO A 88 20.00 -13.89 10.05
C PRO A 88 19.98 -14.70 8.75
N HIS A 89 19.10 -15.68 8.64
CA HIS A 89 18.93 -16.48 7.42
C HIS A 89 18.31 -15.68 6.29
N MET A 90 17.33 -14.81 6.58
CA MET A 90 16.73 -13.92 5.58
C MET A 90 17.74 -12.87 5.11
N GLU A 91 18.50 -12.27 6.03
CA GLU A 91 19.56 -11.33 5.66
C GLU A 91 20.61 -11.99 4.73
N ASP A 92 21.06 -13.21 5.05
CA ASP A 92 22.02 -13.95 4.22
C ASP A 92 21.43 -14.28 2.84
N TRP A 93 20.17 -14.72 2.79
CA TRP A 93 19.47 -15.00 1.53
C TRP A 93 19.40 -13.77 0.63
N TRP A 94 18.83 -12.66 1.14
CA TRP A 94 18.67 -11.43 0.36
C TRP A 94 20.01 -10.86 -0.09
N ARG A 95 21.02 -10.77 0.81
CA ARG A 95 22.35 -10.24 0.47
C ARG A 95 23.02 -11.10 -0.60
N THR A 96 23.01 -12.41 -0.45
CA THR A 96 23.62 -13.32 -1.43
C THR A 96 22.92 -13.22 -2.79
N SER A 97 21.59 -13.20 -2.82
CA SER A 97 20.81 -13.02 -4.06
C SER A 97 21.15 -11.69 -4.73
N HIS A 98 21.15 -10.58 -3.98
CA HIS A 98 21.48 -9.26 -4.50
C HIS A 98 22.89 -9.18 -5.06
N GLU A 99 23.88 -9.76 -4.37
CA GLU A 99 25.26 -9.81 -4.88
C GLU A 99 25.36 -10.52 -6.23
N HIS A 100 24.72 -11.68 -6.39
CA HIS A 100 24.72 -12.42 -7.64
C HIS A 100 23.97 -11.69 -8.76
N ILE A 101 22.85 -11.05 -8.44
CA ILE A 101 22.11 -10.22 -9.40
C ILE A 101 23.00 -9.07 -9.89
N ILE A 102 23.65 -8.35 -9.00
CA ILE A 102 24.57 -7.24 -9.37
C ILE A 102 25.76 -7.71 -10.19
N LYS A 103 26.39 -8.82 -9.81
CA LYS A 103 27.52 -9.41 -10.57
C LYS A 103 27.15 -9.77 -12.00
N THR A 104 25.90 -10.04 -12.30
CA THR A 104 25.41 -10.37 -13.65
C THR A 104 25.34 -9.15 -14.56
N GLY A 105 25.33 -7.93 -14.01
CA GLY A 105 25.38 -6.69 -14.80
C GLY A 105 24.07 -6.37 -15.53
N PHE A 106 22.93 -6.57 -14.86
CA PHE A 106 21.63 -6.19 -15.41
C PHE A 106 21.53 -4.70 -15.69
N THR A 107 21.08 -4.36 -16.89
CA THR A 107 20.75 -2.97 -17.23
C THR A 107 19.30 -2.65 -16.91
N LYS A 108 19.01 -1.38 -16.69
CA LYS A 108 17.64 -0.87 -16.51
C LYS A 108 16.69 -1.34 -17.61
N LYS A 109 17.16 -1.29 -18.87
CA LYS A 109 16.39 -1.74 -20.05
C LYS A 109 16.08 -3.24 -20.02
N MET A 110 17.03 -4.08 -19.54
CA MET A 110 16.79 -5.52 -19.38
C MET A 110 15.69 -5.77 -18.35
N ILE A 111 15.74 -5.09 -17.21
CA ILE A 111 14.72 -5.24 -16.14
C ILE A 111 13.36 -4.78 -16.64
N GLN A 112 13.27 -3.65 -17.35
CA GLN A 112 12.02 -3.20 -17.98
C GLN A 112 11.44 -4.24 -18.94
N LYS A 113 12.30 -4.91 -19.73
CA LYS A 113 11.89 -5.98 -20.62
C LYS A 113 11.34 -7.19 -19.84
N PHE A 114 12.02 -7.62 -18.78
CA PHE A 114 11.56 -8.72 -17.92
C PHE A 114 10.18 -8.42 -17.32
N VAL A 115 9.99 -7.21 -16.80
CA VAL A 115 8.70 -6.78 -16.26
C VAL A 115 7.61 -6.76 -17.34
N ALA A 116 7.95 -6.36 -18.56
CA ALA A 116 6.97 -6.32 -19.66
C ALA A 116 6.53 -7.72 -20.11
N GLU A 117 7.42 -8.72 -20.04
CA GLU A 117 7.20 -10.10 -20.45
C GLU A 117 6.72 -11.01 -19.31
N ALA A 118 6.86 -10.57 -18.06
CA ALA A 118 6.48 -11.35 -16.90
C ALA A 118 4.97 -11.44 -16.71
N LYS A 119 4.50 -12.58 -16.21
CA LYS A 119 3.14 -12.75 -15.72
C LYS A 119 3.02 -12.19 -14.30
N LEU A 120 3.10 -10.87 -14.19
CA LEU A 120 2.83 -10.10 -12.99
C LEU A 120 1.56 -9.29 -13.27
N GLU A 121 0.56 -9.42 -12.41
CA GLU A 121 -0.77 -8.82 -12.61
C GLU A 121 -1.25 -8.18 -11.32
N LEU A 122 -1.98 -7.06 -11.41
CA LEU A 122 -2.66 -6.47 -10.24
C LEU A 122 -3.92 -7.27 -9.88
N LYS A 123 -4.27 -7.31 -8.59
CA LYS A 123 -5.61 -7.74 -8.17
C LYS A 123 -6.66 -6.82 -8.79
N GLU A 124 -7.83 -7.38 -9.07
CA GLU A 124 -8.94 -6.60 -9.61
C GLU A 124 -9.30 -5.43 -8.70
N GLY A 125 -9.38 -4.24 -9.27
CA GLY A 125 -9.67 -3.01 -8.53
C GLY A 125 -8.46 -2.39 -7.81
N ALA A 126 -7.24 -2.92 -7.96
CA ALA A 126 -6.05 -2.34 -7.35
C ALA A 126 -5.62 -1.02 -8.03
N GLU A 127 -5.76 -0.94 -9.36
CA GLU A 127 -5.55 0.32 -10.08
C GLU A 127 -6.52 1.40 -9.59
N GLU A 128 -7.82 1.10 -9.54
CA GLU A 128 -8.84 2.03 -9.09
C GLU A 128 -8.63 2.46 -7.64
N LEU A 129 -8.17 1.54 -6.76
CA LEU A 129 -7.81 1.87 -5.38
C LEU A 129 -6.67 2.90 -5.34
N MET A 130 -5.60 2.67 -6.10
CA MET A 130 -4.46 3.59 -6.16
C MET A 130 -4.86 4.96 -6.72
N LEU A 131 -5.71 5.00 -7.75
CA LEU A 131 -6.22 6.24 -8.34
C LEU A 131 -7.16 6.98 -7.37
N MET A 132 -8.02 6.25 -6.65
CA MET A 132 -8.89 6.81 -5.62
C MET A 132 -8.07 7.47 -4.50
N LEU A 133 -7.03 6.83 -4.00
CA LEU A 133 -6.14 7.40 -2.99
C LEU A 133 -5.43 8.68 -3.52
N ARG A 134 -5.01 8.68 -4.79
CA ARG A 134 -4.44 9.86 -5.44
C ARG A 134 -5.44 11.03 -5.46
N ASP A 135 -6.67 10.77 -5.89
CA ASP A 135 -7.69 11.80 -6.07
C ASP A 135 -8.11 12.45 -4.75
N HIS A 136 -7.91 11.74 -3.63
CA HIS A 136 -8.13 12.21 -2.27
C HIS A 136 -6.85 12.66 -1.54
N ASN A 137 -5.69 12.67 -2.22
CA ASN A 137 -4.37 13.00 -1.64
C ASN A 137 -4.00 12.16 -0.40
N VAL A 138 -4.41 10.90 -0.38
CA VAL A 138 -4.05 9.94 0.68
C VAL A 138 -2.76 9.23 0.29
N PRO A 139 -1.70 9.27 1.11
CA PRO A 139 -0.46 8.55 0.83
C PRO A 139 -0.69 7.04 0.85
N LEU A 140 -0.08 6.37 -0.13
CA LEU A 140 0.07 4.92 -0.18
C LEU A 140 1.54 4.56 -0.06
N ILE A 141 1.91 3.87 1.01
CA ILE A 141 3.24 3.26 1.13
C ILE A 141 3.14 1.82 0.63
N ILE A 142 3.83 1.50 -0.44
CA ILE A 142 4.06 0.14 -0.88
C ILE A 142 5.33 -0.35 -0.20
N PHE A 143 5.17 -1.18 0.84
CA PHE A 143 6.25 -1.66 1.68
C PHE A 143 6.55 -3.12 1.37
N SER A 144 7.53 -3.35 0.49
CA SER A 144 7.83 -4.67 -0.06
C SER A 144 9.27 -5.12 0.24
N ALA A 145 9.41 -6.41 0.57
CA ALA A 145 10.72 -7.07 0.66
C ALA A 145 11.29 -7.47 -0.70
N GLY A 146 10.53 -7.28 -1.78
CA GLY A 146 10.91 -7.58 -3.14
C GLY A 146 11.88 -6.59 -3.77
N ILE A 147 11.92 -6.57 -5.10
CA ILE A 147 12.79 -5.68 -5.89
C ILE A 147 11.98 -4.46 -6.34
N GLY A 148 12.26 -3.32 -5.71
CA GLY A 148 11.46 -2.11 -5.88
C GLY A 148 11.43 -1.55 -7.31
N ASN A 149 12.49 -1.76 -8.10
CA ASN A 149 12.51 -1.35 -9.52
C ASN A 149 11.52 -2.17 -10.37
N VAL A 150 11.27 -3.43 -10.01
CA VAL A 150 10.23 -4.24 -10.67
C VAL A 150 8.87 -3.63 -10.38
N ILE A 151 8.59 -3.26 -9.13
CA ILE A 151 7.35 -2.59 -8.73
C ILE A 151 7.19 -1.25 -9.48
N ASP A 152 8.23 -0.41 -9.49
CA ASP A 152 8.20 0.91 -10.14
C ASP A 152 7.90 0.78 -11.65
N PHE A 153 8.62 -0.10 -12.35
CA PHE A 153 8.42 -0.29 -13.79
C PHE A 153 7.07 -0.90 -14.11
N PHE A 154 6.62 -1.85 -13.30
CA PHE A 154 5.31 -2.47 -13.45
C PHE A 154 4.18 -1.46 -13.25
N LEU A 155 4.19 -0.71 -12.16
CA LEU A 155 3.15 0.29 -11.89
C LEU A 155 3.15 1.43 -12.91
N ARG A 156 4.31 1.84 -13.44
CA ARG A 156 4.37 2.82 -14.54
C ARG A 156 3.75 2.28 -15.82
N LYS A 157 3.90 1.00 -16.10
CA LYS A 157 3.27 0.34 -17.24
C LYS A 157 1.75 0.27 -17.08
N GLU A 158 1.27 -0.16 -15.93
CA GLU A 158 -0.17 -0.36 -15.66
C GLU A 158 -0.91 0.99 -15.50
N LEU A 159 -0.37 1.93 -14.74
CA LEU A 159 -1.01 3.21 -14.42
C LEU A 159 -0.70 4.32 -15.45
N GLY A 160 0.19 4.09 -16.41
CA GLY A 160 0.67 5.09 -17.36
C GLY A 160 1.50 6.20 -16.69
N ARG A 161 0.86 7.07 -15.90
CA ARG A 161 1.53 8.08 -15.10
C ARG A 161 1.60 7.64 -13.64
N PHE A 162 2.82 7.58 -13.08
CA PHE A 162 3.02 7.22 -11.68
C PHE A 162 2.42 8.30 -10.75
N PRO A 163 1.47 7.95 -9.86
CA PRO A 163 0.85 8.90 -8.95
C PRO A 163 1.83 9.42 -7.89
N ASN A 164 1.75 10.70 -7.55
CA ASN A 164 2.67 11.35 -6.61
C ASN A 164 2.45 10.92 -5.15
N ASN A 165 1.28 10.37 -4.83
CA ASN A 165 0.93 9.88 -3.49
C ASN A 165 1.40 8.45 -3.21
N ILE A 166 2.04 7.78 -4.17
CA ILE A 166 2.56 6.42 -4.01
C ILE A 166 4.05 6.47 -3.71
N HIS A 167 4.44 5.87 -2.61
CA HIS A 167 5.82 5.77 -2.14
C HIS A 167 6.23 4.31 -2.05
N ILE A 168 7.26 3.91 -2.81
CA ILE A 168 7.79 2.55 -2.78
C ILE A 168 8.93 2.49 -1.77
N VAL A 169 8.74 1.73 -0.70
CA VAL A 169 9.75 1.38 0.31
C VAL A 169 10.13 -0.08 0.09
N SER A 170 11.24 -0.31 -0.58
CA SER A 170 11.66 -1.65 -1.04
C SER A 170 13.16 -1.67 -1.36
N ASN A 171 13.69 -2.84 -1.69
CA ASN A 171 15.08 -3.01 -2.13
C ASN A 171 15.25 -2.41 -3.54
N MET A 172 15.75 -1.17 -3.61
CA MET A 172 15.93 -0.46 -4.87
C MET A 172 17.32 -0.68 -5.45
N MET A 173 17.41 -1.03 -6.73
CA MET A 173 18.68 -1.06 -7.47
C MET A 173 19.16 0.36 -7.73
N LYS A 174 20.46 0.57 -7.56
CA LYS A 174 21.18 1.78 -7.95
C LYS A 174 21.89 1.50 -9.27
N TYR A 175 21.84 2.46 -10.17
CA TYR A 175 22.43 2.35 -11.52
C TYR A 175 23.63 3.30 -11.66
N ASP A 176 24.59 2.90 -12.47
CA ASP A 176 25.68 3.76 -12.92
C ASP A 176 25.26 4.65 -14.11
N GLU A 177 26.21 5.40 -14.68
CA GLU A 177 26.01 6.26 -15.85
C GLU A 177 25.64 5.52 -17.14
N ASN A 178 25.86 4.22 -17.20
CA ASN A 178 25.51 3.34 -18.32
C ASN A 178 24.19 2.58 -18.11
N ASP A 179 23.40 2.97 -17.09
CA ASP A 179 22.19 2.28 -16.67
C ASP A 179 22.41 0.82 -16.24
N VAL A 180 23.62 0.45 -15.79
CA VAL A 180 23.93 -0.87 -15.24
C VAL A 180 23.70 -0.86 -13.73
N ALA A 181 23.04 -1.88 -13.20
CA ALA A 181 22.81 -2.04 -11.77
C ALA A 181 24.13 -2.35 -11.05
N VAL A 182 24.51 -1.52 -10.07
CA VAL A 182 25.81 -1.61 -9.35
C VAL A 182 25.64 -1.90 -7.86
N ALA A 183 24.47 -1.68 -7.28
CA ALA A 183 24.16 -1.95 -5.88
C ALA A 183 22.66 -2.00 -5.65
N PHE A 184 22.25 -2.51 -4.49
CA PHE A 184 20.93 -2.28 -3.93
C PHE A 184 20.96 -1.17 -2.87
N SER A 185 19.78 -0.64 -2.53
CA SER A 185 19.63 0.34 -1.44
C SER A 185 19.85 -0.31 -0.08
N GLU A 186 20.25 0.48 0.90
CA GLU A 186 20.25 0.13 2.32
C GLU A 186 19.22 1.00 3.06
N PRO A 187 18.60 0.50 4.11
CA PRO A 187 18.78 -0.83 4.70
C PRO A 187 18.17 -1.94 3.84
N LEU A 188 18.71 -3.15 3.98
CA LEU A 188 18.11 -4.35 3.41
C LEU A 188 16.72 -4.56 4.02
N ILE A 189 15.74 -4.85 3.15
CA ILE A 189 14.37 -5.13 3.54
C ILE A 189 14.05 -6.59 3.24
N HIS A 190 13.70 -7.36 4.27
CA HIS A 190 13.26 -8.75 4.18
C HIS A 190 11.94 -8.94 4.93
N THR A 191 11.33 -10.11 4.83
CA THR A 191 9.98 -10.41 5.34
C THR A 191 9.75 -10.02 6.81
N PHE A 192 10.78 -10.14 7.68
CA PHE A 192 10.62 -9.91 9.12
C PHE A 192 11.13 -8.55 9.62
N CYS A 193 11.53 -7.62 8.75
CA CYS A 193 12.00 -6.30 9.15
C CYS A 193 11.12 -5.13 8.69
N LYS A 194 9.95 -5.41 8.12
CA LYS A 194 9.01 -4.38 7.69
C LYS A 194 8.38 -3.70 8.91
N ASN A 195 8.92 -2.55 9.30
CA ASN A 195 8.41 -1.71 10.40
C ASN A 195 8.79 -0.24 10.17
N SER A 196 8.27 0.66 10.98
CA SER A 196 8.49 2.11 10.82
C SER A 196 9.95 2.55 10.97
N ALA A 197 10.80 1.77 11.67
CA ALA A 197 12.23 2.09 11.76
C ALA A 197 12.91 2.06 10.38
N VAL A 198 12.38 1.29 9.42
CA VAL A 198 12.79 1.34 8.03
C VAL A 198 12.23 2.58 7.35
N ILE A 199 10.93 2.88 7.53
CA ILE A 199 10.26 4.04 6.92
C ILE A 199 10.88 5.36 7.41
N SER A 200 11.25 5.46 8.69
CA SER A 200 11.87 6.67 9.28
C SER A 200 13.18 7.10 8.60
N ARG A 201 13.85 6.18 7.89
CA ARG A 201 15.06 6.51 7.12
C ARG A 201 14.76 7.24 5.80
N TYR A 202 13.50 7.29 5.38
CA TYR A 202 13.03 8.05 4.24
C TYR A 202 12.51 9.42 4.71
N GLY A 203 13.40 10.30 5.15
CA GLY A 203 13.12 11.54 5.89
C GLY A 203 11.99 12.42 5.34
N SER A 204 11.90 12.64 4.01
CA SER A 204 10.82 13.43 3.39
C SER A 204 9.47 12.71 3.50
N LEU A 205 9.43 11.40 3.24
CA LEU A 205 8.25 10.58 3.39
C LEU A 205 7.80 10.54 4.86
N PHE A 206 8.74 10.33 5.78
CA PHE A 206 8.42 10.30 7.21
C PHE A 206 7.78 11.60 7.69
N SER A 207 8.28 12.76 7.23
CA SER A 207 7.68 14.06 7.54
C SER A 207 6.26 14.22 6.99
N GLU A 208 5.99 13.68 5.81
CA GLU A 208 4.66 13.72 5.18
C GLU A 208 3.63 12.88 5.93
N ILE A 209 4.02 11.70 6.40
CA ILE A 209 3.10 10.76 7.07
C ILE A 209 3.03 10.94 8.59
N SER A 210 3.94 11.70 9.22
CA SER A 210 4.05 11.82 10.68
C SER A 210 2.81 12.38 11.38
N SER A 211 1.94 13.10 10.67
CA SER A 211 0.67 13.62 11.19
C SER A 211 -0.53 12.68 10.98
N ARG A 212 -0.31 11.53 10.33
CA ARG A 212 -1.36 10.57 9.97
C ARG A 212 -1.59 9.61 11.13
N THR A 213 -2.80 9.61 11.68
CA THR A 213 -3.14 8.88 12.92
C THR A 213 -3.99 7.63 12.66
N CYS A 214 -4.55 7.50 11.45
CA CYS A 214 -5.36 6.37 11.03
C CYS A 214 -4.64 5.58 9.94
N VAL A 215 -4.48 4.28 10.14
CA VAL A 215 -3.78 3.39 9.21
C VAL A 215 -4.72 2.33 8.66
N LEU A 216 -4.79 2.21 7.33
CA LEU A 216 -5.31 1.03 6.64
C LEU A 216 -4.12 0.22 6.18
N LEU A 217 -3.94 -0.97 6.76
CA LEU A 217 -2.82 -1.85 6.47
C LEU A 217 -3.29 -3.07 5.69
N MET A 218 -2.57 -3.43 4.62
CA MET A 218 -2.86 -4.60 3.80
C MET A 218 -1.60 -5.45 3.62
N GLY A 219 -1.71 -6.77 3.77
CA GLY A 219 -0.60 -7.70 3.58
C GLY A 219 -1.07 -9.13 3.35
N ASP A 220 -0.19 -9.96 2.80
CA ASP A 220 -0.44 -11.39 2.56
C ASP A 220 0.36 -12.32 3.48
N SER A 221 1.23 -11.77 4.32
CA SER A 221 2.05 -12.53 5.27
C SER A 221 1.83 -12.09 6.72
N LEU A 222 2.15 -12.97 7.68
CA LEU A 222 2.10 -12.61 9.10
C LEU A 222 3.12 -11.51 9.47
N GLY A 223 4.20 -11.38 8.70
CA GLY A 223 5.19 -10.32 8.87
C GLY A 223 4.61 -8.94 8.59
N ASP A 224 3.73 -8.84 7.61
CA ASP A 224 3.14 -7.57 7.18
C ASP A 224 2.19 -6.96 8.21
N SER A 225 1.58 -7.79 9.06
CA SER A 225 0.69 -7.32 10.14
C SER A 225 1.35 -6.34 11.11
N LYS A 226 2.69 -6.17 11.02
CA LYS A 226 3.50 -5.28 11.86
C LYS A 226 4.07 -4.07 11.12
N MET A 227 3.68 -3.81 9.89
CA MET A 227 4.20 -2.69 9.10
C MET A 227 3.85 -1.31 9.69
N ASP A 228 2.82 -1.24 10.54
CA ASP A 228 2.40 -0.05 11.30
C ASP A 228 3.22 0.19 12.58
N VAL A 229 3.92 -0.83 13.10
CA VAL A 229 4.61 -0.76 14.39
C VAL A 229 5.66 0.34 14.41
N GLY A 230 5.51 1.30 15.36
CA GLY A 230 6.41 2.43 15.58
C GLY A 230 6.08 3.66 14.74
N LEU A 231 4.91 3.75 14.11
CA LEU A 231 4.36 5.03 13.66
C LEU A 231 3.94 5.83 14.90
N GLU A 232 4.66 6.92 15.19
CA GLU A 232 4.59 7.65 16.48
C GLU A 232 3.21 8.23 16.81
N CYS A 233 2.42 8.54 15.80
CA CYS A 233 1.12 9.19 15.94
C CYS A 233 -0.07 8.25 15.67
N GLU A 234 0.16 6.95 15.50
CA GLU A 234 -0.93 6.01 15.22
C GLU A 234 -1.92 5.93 16.39
N GLN A 235 -3.19 6.18 16.11
CA GLN A 235 -4.30 6.05 17.05
C GLN A 235 -5.14 4.82 16.76
N VAL A 236 -5.29 4.48 15.47
CA VAL A 236 -6.06 3.32 15.00
C VAL A 236 -5.45 2.73 13.75
N ALA A 237 -5.27 1.41 13.74
CA ALA A 237 -4.92 0.64 12.55
C ALA A 237 -5.98 -0.43 12.28
N LEU A 238 -6.50 -0.44 11.04
CA LEU A 238 -7.33 -1.52 10.52
C LEU A 238 -6.48 -2.36 9.58
N LYS A 239 -6.37 -3.65 9.90
CA LYS A 239 -5.46 -4.59 9.21
C LYS A 239 -6.25 -5.61 8.40
N ILE A 240 -5.97 -5.67 7.10
CA ILE A 240 -6.58 -6.62 6.15
C ILE A 240 -5.51 -7.60 5.68
N GLY A 241 -5.71 -8.89 5.97
CA GLY A 241 -4.83 -9.97 5.54
C GLY A 241 -5.41 -10.74 4.36
N PHE A 242 -4.62 -10.94 3.30
CA PHE A 242 -4.96 -11.79 2.17
C PHE A 242 -4.34 -13.18 2.39
N LEU A 243 -5.15 -14.14 2.84
CA LEU A 243 -4.72 -15.52 2.97
C LEU A 243 -4.96 -16.25 1.64
N ASN A 244 -3.91 -16.28 0.81
CA ASN A 244 -3.96 -16.85 -0.53
C ASN A 244 -3.84 -18.39 -0.56
N TYR A 245 -3.58 -19.01 0.59
CA TYR A 245 -3.47 -20.46 0.74
C TYR A 245 -4.64 -21.00 1.56
N ASN A 246 -5.24 -22.08 1.12
CA ASN A 246 -6.29 -22.74 1.91
C ASN A 246 -5.65 -23.64 2.99
N ASP A 247 -5.32 -23.04 4.14
CA ASP A 247 -4.72 -23.71 5.29
C ASP A 247 -5.41 -23.25 6.58
N GLU A 248 -6.14 -24.14 7.22
CA GLU A 248 -6.89 -23.85 8.45
C GLU A 248 -5.96 -23.45 9.61
N THR A 249 -4.74 -23.99 9.66
CA THR A 249 -3.76 -23.65 10.71
C THR A 249 -3.21 -22.23 10.54
N LEU A 250 -3.03 -21.82 9.30
CA LEU A 250 -2.66 -20.46 8.96
C LEU A 250 -3.80 -19.47 9.22
N LEU A 251 -5.04 -19.84 8.91
CA LEU A 251 -6.21 -18.99 9.16
C LEU A 251 -6.29 -18.55 10.62
N ALA A 252 -6.06 -19.46 11.58
CA ALA A 252 -6.06 -19.09 13.00
C ALA A 252 -5.01 -18.04 13.34
N LYS A 253 -3.79 -18.16 12.78
CA LYS A 253 -2.70 -17.20 12.97
C LYS A 253 -2.99 -15.85 12.28
N TYR A 254 -3.58 -15.86 11.08
CA TYR A 254 -3.99 -14.63 10.39
C TYR A 254 -5.06 -13.88 11.16
N LEU A 255 -6.04 -14.60 11.74
CA LEU A 255 -7.08 -14.01 12.59
C LEU A 255 -6.52 -13.42 13.91
N ASP A 256 -5.31 -13.80 14.33
CA ASP A 256 -4.61 -13.17 15.46
C ASP A 256 -3.84 -11.90 15.06
N GLY A 257 -3.39 -11.82 13.80
CA GLY A 257 -2.60 -10.70 13.29
C GLY A 257 -3.38 -9.64 12.53
N TYR A 258 -4.53 -10.01 11.96
CA TYR A 258 -5.36 -9.16 11.11
C TYR A 258 -6.78 -9.03 11.62
N ASP A 259 -7.36 -7.86 11.45
CA ASP A 259 -8.76 -7.58 11.82
C ASP A 259 -9.74 -8.25 10.83
N ILE A 260 -9.41 -8.19 9.54
CA ILE A 260 -10.17 -8.81 8.44
C ILE A 260 -9.22 -9.74 7.70
N VAL A 261 -9.66 -10.99 7.48
CA VAL A 261 -8.92 -11.97 6.65
C VAL A 261 -9.78 -12.31 5.45
N LEU A 262 -9.21 -12.10 4.27
CA LEU A 262 -9.80 -12.42 2.97
C LEU A 262 -9.17 -13.72 2.45
N LEU A 263 -10.01 -14.71 2.17
CA LEU A 263 -9.56 -16.05 1.76
C LEU A 263 -9.54 -16.14 0.24
N ASP A 264 -8.38 -16.38 -0.33
CA ASP A 264 -8.16 -16.52 -1.78
C ASP A 264 -8.80 -15.42 -2.63
N ASP A 265 -8.88 -14.21 -2.06
CA ASP A 265 -9.48 -13.05 -2.71
C ASP A 265 -8.46 -12.37 -3.63
N GLN A 266 -8.73 -12.41 -4.93
CA GLN A 266 -7.91 -11.79 -5.96
C GLN A 266 -8.42 -10.39 -6.36
N THR A 267 -9.19 -9.74 -5.44
CA THR A 267 -9.78 -8.41 -5.67
C THR A 267 -9.42 -7.42 -4.56
N MET A 268 -9.56 -6.12 -4.84
CA MET A 268 -9.51 -5.03 -3.87
C MET A 268 -10.93 -4.55 -3.47
N HIS A 269 -11.92 -5.43 -3.60
CA HIS A 269 -13.32 -5.04 -3.35
C HIS A 269 -13.52 -4.54 -1.91
N VAL A 270 -13.09 -5.31 -0.90
CA VAL A 270 -13.24 -4.96 0.52
C VAL A 270 -12.47 -3.68 0.87
N PRO A 271 -11.17 -3.53 0.56
CA PRO A 271 -10.44 -2.28 0.78
C PRO A 271 -11.11 -1.06 0.13
N ARG A 272 -11.61 -1.19 -1.11
CA ARG A 272 -12.29 -0.11 -1.83
C ARG A 272 -13.62 0.28 -1.20
N LEU A 273 -14.40 -0.67 -0.71
CA LEU A 273 -15.64 -0.37 0.04
C LEU A 273 -15.35 0.44 1.30
N ILE A 274 -14.30 0.09 2.04
CA ILE A 274 -13.87 0.82 3.24
C ILE A 274 -13.46 2.25 2.86
N LEU A 275 -12.63 2.42 1.84
CA LEU A 275 -12.20 3.74 1.36
C LEU A 275 -13.36 4.58 0.85
N ASN A 276 -14.32 4.00 0.11
CA ASN A 276 -15.52 4.69 -0.32
C ASN A 276 -16.31 5.21 0.87
N SER A 277 -16.52 4.41 1.91
CA SER A 277 -17.24 4.84 3.11
C SER A 277 -16.56 6.03 3.82
N ILE A 278 -15.20 6.08 3.81
CA ILE A 278 -14.44 7.20 4.35
C ILE A 278 -14.66 8.47 3.50
N PHE A 279 -14.58 8.34 2.16
CA PHE A 279 -14.63 9.49 1.26
C PHE A 279 -16.06 10.00 0.97
N GLU A 280 -17.09 9.15 1.10
CA GLU A 280 -18.50 9.53 0.94
C GLU A 280 -18.99 10.35 2.13
N THR A 281 -18.61 10.01 3.35
CA THR A 281 -18.96 10.78 4.56
C THR A 281 -18.52 12.24 4.44
N GLU A 282 -17.35 12.51 3.86
CA GLU A 282 -16.87 13.86 3.59
C GLU A 282 -17.72 14.62 2.54
N ARG A 283 -18.27 13.93 1.54
CA ARG A 283 -19.14 14.55 0.54
C ARG A 283 -20.43 15.05 1.19
N ASP A 284 -21.01 14.28 2.09
CA ASP A 284 -22.24 14.63 2.79
C ASP A 284 -22.00 15.78 3.77
N GLU A 285 -20.88 15.80 4.50
CA GLU A 285 -20.49 16.91 5.37
C GLU A 285 -20.22 18.20 4.57
N ASN A 286 -19.52 18.12 3.46
CA ASN A 286 -19.26 19.25 2.57
C ASN A 286 -20.56 19.79 1.94
N LEU A 287 -21.47 18.91 1.52
CA LEU A 287 -22.79 19.30 1.02
C LEU A 287 -23.66 19.98 2.10
N SER A 288 -23.62 19.46 3.33
CA SER A 288 -24.33 20.08 4.46
C SER A 288 -23.75 21.45 4.80
N CYS A 289 -22.44 21.61 4.80
CA CYS A 289 -21.77 22.90 5.02
C CYS A 289 -22.03 23.91 3.91
N ILE A 290 -22.07 23.48 2.64
CA ILE A 290 -22.44 24.32 1.50
C ILE A 290 -23.92 24.77 1.62
N ASN A 291 -24.83 23.87 1.96
CA ASN A 291 -26.24 24.18 2.17
C ASN A 291 -26.45 25.15 3.34
N CYS A 292 -25.75 24.97 4.48
CA CYS A 292 -25.76 25.94 5.58
C CYS A 292 -25.25 27.32 5.16
N ARG A 293 -24.19 27.40 4.34
CA ARG A 293 -23.70 28.68 3.82
C ARG A 293 -24.64 29.34 2.82
N LEU A 294 -25.33 28.55 2.01
CA LEU A 294 -26.36 29.06 1.09
C LEU A 294 -27.60 29.56 1.83
N GLU A 295 -28.05 28.88 2.88
CA GLU A 295 -29.15 29.30 3.74
C GLU A 295 -28.82 30.57 4.54
N SER A 296 -27.58 30.67 5.07
CA SER A 296 -27.12 31.89 5.76
C SER A 296 -27.04 33.10 4.82
N LYS A 297 -26.61 32.91 3.57
CA LYS A 297 -26.64 33.98 2.55
C LYS A 297 -28.07 34.38 2.15
N LYS A 298 -29.01 33.43 2.05
CA LYS A 298 -30.43 33.73 1.79
C LYS A 298 -31.03 34.54 2.95
N LYS A 299 -30.77 34.18 4.20
CA LYS A 299 -31.24 34.93 5.37
C LYS A 299 -30.69 36.35 5.44
N SER A 300 -29.41 36.55 5.06
CA SER A 300 -28.82 37.89 5.00
C SER A 300 -29.38 38.76 3.85
N HIS A 301 -29.74 38.17 2.71
CA HIS A 301 -30.41 38.90 1.60
C HIS A 301 -31.84 39.30 1.93
N VAL A 302 -32.62 38.41 2.59
CA VAL A 302 -34.00 38.71 3.03
C VAL A 302 -34.00 39.82 4.10
N ALA A 303 -33.04 39.83 5.04
CA ALA A 303 -32.90 40.87 6.05
C ALA A 303 -32.57 42.25 5.43
N THR A 304 -31.76 42.30 4.36
CA THR A 304 -31.43 43.54 3.63
C THR A 304 -32.60 44.04 2.76
N GLU A 305 -33.48 43.19 2.26
CA GLU A 305 -34.69 43.58 1.54
C GLU A 305 -35.79 44.09 2.49
N GLU A 306 -35.98 43.54 3.69
CA GLU A 306 -36.90 44.03 4.69
C GLU A 306 -36.48 45.40 5.27
N GLU A 307 -35.21 45.68 5.46
CA GLU A 307 -34.74 47.03 5.85
C GLU A 307 -34.92 48.08 4.74
N SER A 308 -34.87 47.69 3.47
CA SER A 308 -35.08 48.60 2.35
C SER A 308 -36.56 48.98 2.12
N VAL A 309 -37.54 48.19 2.61
CA VAL A 309 -38.97 48.44 2.49
C VAL A 309 -39.49 49.38 3.58
N VAL A 310 -38.82 49.48 4.72
CA VAL A 310 -39.23 50.34 5.86
C VAL A 310 -38.88 51.84 5.68
N VAL A 311 -38.00 52.22 4.75
CA VAL A 311 -37.51 53.61 4.59
C VAL A 311 -38.35 54.45 3.61
N ASN A 312 -39.31 53.89 2.87
CA ASN A 312 -40.02 54.61 1.78
C ASN A 312 -41.45 55.01 2.04
N ASN A 313 -41.93 55.17 3.32
CA ASN A 313 -43.26 55.72 3.63
C ASN A 313 -43.14 56.96 4.51
N LYS A 314 -42.53 58.03 3.99
CA LYS A 314 -42.79 59.41 4.46
C LYS A 314 -43.30 60.30 3.31
N VAL A 315 -44.58 60.43 3.23
CA VAL A 315 -45.29 61.45 2.38
C VAL A 315 -45.05 62.83 2.97
N PRO A 316 -44.63 63.86 2.21
CA PRO A 316 -44.55 65.18 2.70
C PRO A 316 -45.92 65.82 2.57
N ASN A 317 -46.52 66.33 3.69
CA ASN A 317 -47.67 67.26 3.68
C ASN A 317 -47.19 68.63 3.17
N LEU A 318 -47.85 69.08 2.13
CA LEU A 318 -47.87 70.47 1.64
C LEU A 318 -48.61 71.40 2.56
N ARG A 319 -47.99 72.43 2.95
CA ARG A 319 -48.54 73.83 2.86
C ARG A 319 -47.43 74.79 2.43
#